data_5a6fa30505071909b57a2ba6c21c13c4
#
_entry.id   5a6fa30505071909b57a2ba6c21c13c4
#
_cell.length_a   1.000
_cell.length_b   1.000
_cell.length_c   1.000
_cell.angle_alpha   90.00
_cell.angle_beta   90.00
_cell.angle_gamma   90.00
#
_symmetry.space_group_name_H-M   'P 1'
#
loop_
_entity.id
_entity.type
_entity.pdbx_description
1 polymer ?
#
loop_
_entity_poly.entity_id
_entity_poly.type
_entity_poly.pdbx_seq_one_letter_code
_entity_poly.pdbx_strand_id
1 'polypeptide(L)'
;MLKRTTKVLLPLGIVALAVAVALAMVNSRQPLAKAEAAPLLPKVRTVAVALGEVTPSIVAHGNVTARHELELVSEVSGRVEWIAPEFEPGQLVATGQVLVRIDAINYRLALAEARAALTSASLTLADSRAVKRQAAIEEGELRVEAARQAVAKAEQDLAYTEIRAPFNAVIDAKRVEFGQYLAAGQPVARLLSSDTAEVSLPLPPSEAALLDPAVGGGVRLSARMGAEVQQWPAHLLRIEARVDEETRVMPVVVEVASPYDADIHAYTLPLGLFVRAELAGKPMGSAVRLPNSALQADDSVFVVEADQLQRRPVNVVHREGNSVIVSGGLDDGDQVVVNRLEVMFQGMQVERVDG
;
A
#
# COMPACT_ATOMS: atom_id res chain seq x y z
N MET A 1 -50.95 40.30 103.25
CA MET A 1 -50.90 40.56 101.81
C MET A 1 -49.62 40.03 101.10
N LEU A 2 -49.01 38.92 101.58
CA LEU A 2 -47.73 38.46 101.04
C LEU A 2 -47.74 37.07 100.30
N LYS A 3 -48.89 36.50 99.99
CA LYS A 3 -49.01 35.16 99.36
C LYS A 3 -49.53 35.17 97.91
N ARG A 4 -49.77 36.34 97.29
CA ARG A 4 -50.25 36.43 95.88
C ARG A 4 -49.15 36.84 94.83
N THR A 5 -48.06 37.46 95.27
CA THR A 5 -46.98 37.92 94.44
C THR A 5 -45.99 36.79 94.03
N THR A 6 -45.80 35.76 94.87
CA THR A 6 -44.92 34.63 94.62
C THR A 6 -45.42 33.68 93.50
N LYS A 7 -46.79 33.61 93.31
CA LYS A 7 -47.35 32.75 92.24
C LYS A 7 -47.20 33.23 90.82
N VAL A 8 -46.91 34.54 90.66
CA VAL A 8 -46.71 35.13 89.30
C VAL A 8 -45.23 35.32 89.00
N LEU A 9 -44.39 35.56 90.02
CA LEU A 9 -42.95 35.76 89.85
C LEU A 9 -42.17 34.46 89.50
N LEU A 10 -42.63 33.30 90.03
CA LEU A 10 -41.95 32.02 89.79
C LEU A 10 -42.05 31.58 88.33
N PRO A 11 -43.22 31.58 87.68
CA PRO A 11 -43.28 31.19 86.26
C PRO A 11 -42.56 32.24 85.35
N LEU A 12 -42.54 33.51 85.70
CA LEU A 12 -41.82 34.53 84.93
C LEU A 12 -40.29 34.33 85.00
N GLY A 13 -39.79 33.93 86.22
CA GLY A 13 -38.39 33.57 86.41
C GLY A 13 -37.96 32.36 85.61
N ILE A 14 -38.81 31.33 85.50
CA ILE A 14 -38.53 30.16 84.70
C ILE A 14 -38.50 30.46 83.18
N VAL A 15 -39.44 31.28 82.75
CA VAL A 15 -39.44 31.73 81.32
C VAL A 15 -38.21 32.59 81.01
N ALA A 16 -37.83 33.50 81.92
CA ALA A 16 -36.61 34.29 81.74
C ALA A 16 -35.33 33.45 81.70
N LEU A 17 -35.29 32.41 82.60
CA LEU A 17 -34.16 31.45 82.59
C LEU A 17 -34.12 30.61 81.28
N ALA A 18 -35.29 30.15 80.83
CA ALA A 18 -35.40 29.38 79.60
C ALA A 18 -34.99 30.20 78.39
N VAL A 19 -35.40 31.48 78.36
CA VAL A 19 -34.96 32.41 77.27
C VAL A 19 -33.45 32.68 77.36
N ALA A 20 -32.90 32.84 78.57
CA ALA A 20 -31.45 33.03 78.76
C ALA A 20 -30.63 31.82 78.30
N VAL A 21 -31.12 30.60 78.67
CA VAL A 21 -30.51 29.35 78.24
C VAL A 21 -30.62 29.18 76.69
N ALA A 22 -31.77 29.51 76.12
CA ALA A 22 -31.97 29.46 74.69
C ALA A 22 -31.06 30.44 73.94
N LEU A 23 -30.90 31.67 74.43
CA LEU A 23 -29.99 32.65 73.90
C LEU A 23 -28.52 32.21 74.05
N ALA A 24 -28.16 31.60 75.21
CA ALA A 24 -26.82 31.08 75.41
C ALA A 24 -26.53 29.87 74.46
N MET A 25 -27.50 29.00 74.17
CA MET A 25 -27.40 27.92 73.21
C MET A 25 -27.30 28.40 71.77
N VAL A 26 -28.00 29.47 71.37
CA VAL A 26 -27.91 30.08 70.10
C VAL A 26 -26.55 30.76 69.90
N ASN A 27 -26.06 31.44 70.97
CA ASN A 27 -24.76 32.15 70.89
C ASN A 27 -23.54 31.21 71.01
N SER A 28 -23.71 30.02 71.55
CA SER A 28 -22.70 28.98 71.67
C SER A 28 -22.62 28.09 70.37
N ARG A 29 -23.47 28.32 69.37
CA ARG A 29 -23.31 27.69 68.10
C ARG A 29 -22.06 28.27 67.46
N GLN A 30 -20.91 27.61 67.56
CA GLN A 30 -19.73 27.90 66.76
C GLN A 30 -20.18 27.85 65.29
N PRO A 31 -19.93 28.91 64.48
CA PRO A 31 -20.15 28.81 63.07
C PRO A 31 -19.31 27.61 62.58
N LEU A 32 -20.00 26.64 61.99
CA LEU A 32 -19.29 25.58 61.26
C LEU A 32 -18.30 26.31 60.33
N ALA A 33 -17.03 26.19 60.65
CA ALA A 33 -15.98 26.63 59.72
C ALA A 33 -16.27 25.93 58.44
N LYS A 34 -16.71 26.68 57.40
CA LYS A 34 -16.84 26.19 56.03
C LYS A 34 -15.43 25.83 55.65
N ALA A 35 -15.08 24.52 55.83
CA ALA A 35 -13.83 24.03 55.26
C ALA A 35 -13.92 24.36 53.79
N GLU A 36 -13.16 25.31 53.32
CA GLU A 36 -12.88 25.51 51.91
C GLU A 36 -12.33 24.17 51.44
N ALA A 37 -13.22 23.34 50.89
CA ALA A 37 -12.78 22.14 50.19
C ALA A 37 -11.80 22.61 49.17
N ALA A 38 -10.52 22.26 49.33
CA ALA A 38 -9.52 22.53 48.31
C ALA A 38 -10.11 22.06 46.98
N PRO A 39 -10.11 22.90 45.95
CA PRO A 39 -10.67 22.52 44.66
C PRO A 39 -10.01 21.22 44.24
N LEU A 40 -10.83 20.17 44.05
CA LEU A 40 -10.34 18.90 43.52
C LEU A 40 -9.78 19.21 42.12
N LEU A 41 -8.46 19.33 42.03
CA LEU A 41 -7.80 19.56 40.74
C LEU A 41 -7.99 18.32 39.87
N PRO A 42 -8.43 18.51 38.62
CA PRO A 42 -8.56 17.38 37.70
C PRO A 42 -7.19 16.75 37.43
N LYS A 43 -7.14 15.44 37.47
CA LYS A 43 -5.92 14.67 37.25
C LYS A 43 -5.68 14.46 35.76
N VAL A 44 -4.52 14.89 35.28
CA VAL A 44 -4.09 14.70 33.90
C VAL A 44 -2.89 13.77 33.81
N ARG A 45 -2.94 12.84 32.85
CA ARG A 45 -1.77 12.05 32.46
C ARG A 45 -1.03 12.80 31.38
N THR A 46 0.28 12.91 31.54
CA THR A 46 1.14 13.59 30.58
C THR A 46 2.18 12.64 30.00
N VAL A 47 2.61 12.93 28.80
CA VAL A 47 3.76 12.31 28.15
C VAL A 47 4.76 13.43 27.82
N ALA A 48 6.02 13.21 28.20
CA ALA A 48 7.08 14.13 27.86
C ALA A 48 7.36 14.05 26.34
N VAL A 49 7.40 15.20 25.70
CA VAL A 49 7.81 15.31 24.30
C VAL A 49 9.30 15.03 24.19
N ALA A 50 9.66 14.07 23.34
CA ALA A 50 11.02 13.85 22.89
C ALA A 50 11.05 14.09 21.38
N LEU A 51 11.54 15.25 20.96
CA LEU A 51 11.70 15.56 19.56
C LEU A 51 12.82 14.71 18.95
N GLY A 52 12.53 14.02 17.87
CA GLY A 52 13.49 13.13 17.22
C GLY A 52 13.18 12.89 15.77
N GLU A 53 13.90 11.95 15.19
CA GLU A 53 13.61 11.45 13.87
C GLU A 53 12.45 10.46 13.95
N VAL A 54 11.35 10.76 13.26
CA VAL A 54 10.16 9.92 13.21
C VAL A 54 9.88 9.53 11.75
N THR A 55 9.76 8.23 11.49
CA THR A 55 9.35 7.69 10.19
C THR A 55 7.85 7.40 10.23
N PRO A 56 7.05 8.03 9.36
CA PRO A 56 5.62 7.75 9.25
C PRO A 56 5.39 6.35 8.69
N SER A 57 4.33 5.69 9.17
CA SER A 57 3.85 4.43 8.61
C SER A 57 2.53 4.66 7.89
N ILE A 58 2.52 4.42 6.58
CA ILE A 58 1.36 4.62 5.72
C ILE A 58 0.75 3.26 5.42
N VAL A 59 -0.55 3.14 5.65
CA VAL A 59 -1.29 1.90 5.42
C VAL A 59 -2.19 2.07 4.20
N ALA A 60 -2.02 1.20 3.22
CA ALA A 60 -2.86 1.17 2.03
C ALA A 60 -3.30 -0.26 1.71
N HIS A 61 -4.23 -0.39 0.77
CA HIS A 61 -4.73 -1.67 0.31
C HIS A 61 -4.77 -1.68 -1.21
N GLY A 62 -4.50 -2.85 -1.80
CA GLY A 62 -4.53 -2.99 -3.25
C GLY A 62 -4.62 -4.45 -3.68
N ASN A 63 -4.80 -4.64 -4.97
CA ASN A 63 -4.80 -5.97 -5.59
C ASN A 63 -3.44 -6.27 -6.19
N VAL A 64 -3.03 -7.51 -6.04
CA VAL A 64 -1.81 -8.04 -6.69
C VAL A 64 -2.10 -8.26 -8.17
N THR A 65 -1.28 -7.68 -9.04
CA THR A 65 -1.37 -7.81 -10.49
C THR A 65 -0.06 -8.29 -11.07
N ALA A 66 -0.11 -8.96 -12.21
CA ALA A 66 1.10 -9.27 -12.95
C ALA A 66 1.67 -7.99 -13.57
N ARG A 67 3.00 -7.89 -13.65
CA ARG A 67 3.66 -6.78 -14.33
C ARG A 67 3.36 -6.74 -15.83
N HIS A 68 3.32 -7.93 -16.46
CA HIS A 68 2.97 -8.10 -17.86
C HIS A 68 1.87 -9.11 -18.00
N GLU A 69 0.88 -8.77 -18.81
CA GLU A 69 -0.19 -9.64 -19.23
C GLU A 69 -0.17 -9.69 -20.76
N LEU A 70 -0.18 -10.90 -21.30
CA LEU A 70 -0.11 -11.14 -22.73
C LEU A 70 -1.16 -12.14 -23.17
N GLU A 71 -1.95 -11.77 -24.17
CA GLU A 71 -2.73 -12.72 -24.94
C GLU A 71 -1.86 -13.29 -26.04
N LEU A 72 -1.36 -14.52 -25.84
CA LEU A 72 -0.51 -15.23 -26.79
C LEU A 72 -1.38 -15.70 -27.95
N VAL A 73 -1.00 -15.31 -29.17
CA VAL A 73 -1.72 -15.63 -30.40
C VAL A 73 -0.88 -16.50 -31.32
N SER A 74 -1.54 -17.23 -32.22
CA SER A 74 -0.83 -17.91 -33.29
C SER A 74 -0.43 -16.94 -34.40
N GLU A 75 0.83 -16.91 -34.80
CA GLU A 75 1.33 -16.06 -35.90
C GLU A 75 1.03 -16.70 -37.27
N VAL A 76 0.85 -18.03 -37.31
CA VAL A 76 0.63 -18.80 -38.53
C VAL A 76 -0.57 -19.71 -38.40
N SER A 77 -1.12 -20.16 -39.56
CA SER A 77 -2.29 -21.04 -39.57
C SER A 77 -1.89 -22.50 -39.66
N GLY A 78 -2.62 -23.37 -38.99
CA GLY A 78 -2.41 -24.83 -39.14
C GLY A 78 -3.08 -25.62 -38.04
N ARG A 79 -2.95 -26.94 -38.13
CA ARG A 79 -3.49 -27.88 -37.13
C ARG A 79 -2.52 -28.02 -35.95
N VAL A 80 -3.02 -28.00 -34.75
CA VAL A 80 -2.23 -28.32 -33.54
C VAL A 80 -1.83 -29.77 -33.54
N GLU A 81 -0.53 -30.02 -33.59
CA GLU A 81 0.10 -31.35 -33.63
C GLU A 81 0.55 -31.78 -32.24
N TRP A 82 0.88 -30.85 -31.36
CA TRP A 82 1.37 -31.15 -30.04
C TRP A 82 1.10 -30.00 -29.07
N ILE A 83 0.84 -30.35 -27.82
CA ILE A 83 0.66 -29.43 -26.70
C ILE A 83 1.54 -29.92 -25.55
N ALA A 84 2.25 -29.00 -24.90
CA ALA A 84 3.07 -29.29 -23.73
C ALA A 84 2.21 -29.84 -22.58
N PRO A 85 2.63 -30.91 -21.88
CA PRO A 85 1.89 -31.44 -20.72
C PRO A 85 1.67 -30.41 -19.64
N GLU A 86 2.62 -29.48 -19.47
CA GLU A 86 2.57 -28.38 -18.48
C GLU A 86 1.74 -27.20 -18.96
N PHE A 87 1.19 -27.24 -20.19
CA PHE A 87 0.38 -26.16 -20.73
C PHE A 87 -1.07 -26.24 -20.23
N GLU A 88 -1.23 -26.06 -18.91
CA GLU A 88 -2.53 -26.04 -18.22
C GLU A 88 -2.66 -24.79 -17.32
N PRO A 89 -3.87 -24.26 -17.10
CA PRO A 89 -4.08 -23.11 -16.25
C PRO A 89 -3.49 -23.29 -14.85
N GLY A 90 -2.80 -22.26 -14.35
CA GLY A 90 -2.12 -22.26 -13.06
C GLY A 90 -0.70 -22.82 -13.07
N GLN A 91 -0.22 -23.41 -14.20
CA GLN A 91 1.14 -23.90 -14.29
C GLN A 91 2.13 -22.79 -14.67
N LEU A 92 3.36 -22.93 -14.17
CA LEU A 92 4.48 -22.04 -14.48
C LEU A 92 5.19 -22.55 -15.74
N VAL A 93 5.53 -21.62 -16.61
CA VAL A 93 6.30 -21.86 -17.84
C VAL A 93 7.49 -20.93 -17.93
N ALA A 94 8.61 -21.47 -18.45
CA ALA A 94 9.83 -20.68 -18.60
C ALA A 94 9.88 -19.95 -19.94
N THR A 95 10.63 -18.86 -19.99
CA THR A 95 10.95 -18.12 -21.23
C THR A 95 11.50 -19.07 -22.29
N GLY A 96 10.95 -19.00 -23.51
CA GLY A 96 11.36 -19.84 -24.65
C GLY A 96 10.80 -21.26 -24.65
N GLN A 97 10.12 -21.70 -23.59
CA GLN A 97 9.48 -23.02 -23.53
C GLN A 97 8.42 -23.14 -24.63
N VAL A 98 8.46 -24.24 -25.38
CA VAL A 98 7.44 -24.55 -26.40
C VAL A 98 6.17 -24.98 -25.71
N LEU A 99 5.08 -24.29 -25.98
CA LEU A 99 3.76 -24.56 -25.42
C LEU A 99 2.89 -25.38 -26.38
N VAL A 100 2.93 -25.01 -27.67
CA VAL A 100 2.12 -25.60 -28.72
C VAL A 100 2.96 -25.77 -29.97
N ARG A 101 2.79 -26.86 -30.71
CA ARG A 101 3.33 -27.03 -32.08
C ARG A 101 2.19 -27.15 -33.07
N ILE A 102 2.31 -26.42 -34.14
CA ILE A 102 1.45 -26.48 -35.32
C ILE A 102 2.12 -27.38 -36.36
N ASP A 103 1.35 -28.12 -37.14
CA ASP A 103 1.85 -28.94 -38.24
C ASP A 103 2.72 -28.11 -39.19
N ALA A 104 4.00 -28.45 -39.24
CA ALA A 104 5.03 -27.67 -39.93
C ALA A 104 5.31 -28.17 -41.36
N ILE A 105 4.58 -29.22 -41.87
CA ILE A 105 4.88 -29.85 -43.14
C ILE A 105 4.90 -28.83 -44.27
N ASN A 106 3.87 -28.01 -44.42
CA ASN A 106 3.77 -27.00 -45.46
C ASN A 106 4.83 -25.91 -45.34
N TYR A 107 5.18 -25.51 -44.12
CA TYR A 107 6.21 -24.48 -43.85
C TYR A 107 7.61 -24.99 -44.15
N ARG A 108 7.90 -26.29 -43.86
CA ARG A 108 9.17 -26.94 -44.26
C ARG A 108 9.29 -27.05 -45.79
N LEU A 109 8.20 -27.35 -46.49
CA LEU A 109 8.16 -27.38 -47.97
C LEU A 109 8.42 -25.99 -48.52
N ALA A 110 7.72 -24.96 -48.05
CA ALA A 110 7.92 -23.57 -48.49
C ALA A 110 9.37 -23.10 -48.27
N LEU A 111 9.98 -23.46 -47.14
CA LEU A 111 11.40 -23.14 -46.90
C LEU A 111 12.31 -23.87 -47.89
N ALA A 112 12.05 -25.15 -48.19
CA ALA A 112 12.85 -25.91 -49.17
C ALA A 112 12.73 -25.31 -50.56
N GLU A 113 11.55 -24.87 -50.99
CA GLU A 113 11.32 -24.17 -52.28
C GLU A 113 12.04 -22.81 -52.32
N ALA A 114 11.96 -22.01 -51.26
CA ALA A 114 12.68 -20.74 -51.18
C ALA A 114 14.20 -20.92 -51.25
N ARG A 115 14.76 -21.95 -50.60
CA ARG A 115 16.19 -22.25 -50.67
C ARG A 115 16.61 -22.73 -52.05
N ALA A 116 15.79 -23.51 -52.75
CA ALA A 116 16.05 -23.93 -54.14
C ALA A 116 16.04 -22.69 -55.09
N ALA A 117 15.10 -21.77 -54.92
CA ALA A 117 15.03 -20.53 -55.68
C ALA A 117 16.28 -19.64 -55.47
N LEU A 118 16.75 -19.52 -54.19
CA LEU A 118 17.98 -18.80 -53.88
C LEU A 118 19.21 -19.42 -54.55
N THR A 119 19.31 -20.75 -54.56
CA THR A 119 20.38 -21.47 -55.19
C THR A 119 20.37 -21.24 -56.71
N SER A 120 19.21 -21.32 -57.37
CA SER A 120 19.04 -21.04 -58.78
C SER A 120 19.40 -19.59 -59.16
N ALA A 121 18.95 -18.61 -58.39
CA ALA A 121 19.28 -17.19 -58.56
C ALA A 121 20.80 -16.95 -58.42
N SER A 122 21.43 -17.58 -57.45
CA SER A 122 22.88 -17.49 -57.21
C SER A 122 23.71 -18.07 -58.35
N LEU A 123 23.28 -19.20 -58.92
CA LEU A 123 23.91 -19.81 -60.08
C LEU A 123 23.80 -18.89 -61.30
N THR A 124 22.60 -18.33 -61.57
CA THR A 124 22.38 -17.39 -62.69
C THR A 124 23.24 -16.14 -62.54
N LEU A 125 23.41 -15.62 -61.35
CA LEU A 125 24.31 -14.49 -61.06
C LEU A 125 25.77 -14.86 -61.31
N ALA A 126 26.20 -16.06 -60.92
CA ALA A 126 27.57 -16.55 -61.16
C ALA A 126 27.86 -16.65 -62.69
N ASP A 127 26.93 -17.17 -63.46
CA ASP A 127 27.01 -17.25 -64.88
C ASP A 127 27.08 -15.85 -65.51
N SER A 128 26.27 -14.90 -65.10
CA SER A 128 26.28 -13.50 -65.54
C SER A 128 27.64 -12.82 -65.30
N ARG A 129 28.24 -13.11 -64.16
CA ARG A 129 29.56 -12.61 -63.75
C ARG A 129 30.68 -13.21 -64.63
N ALA A 130 30.59 -14.50 -64.95
CA ALA A 130 31.54 -15.18 -65.80
C ALA A 130 31.58 -14.55 -67.24
N VAL A 131 30.41 -14.16 -67.74
CA VAL A 131 30.27 -13.53 -69.07
C VAL A 131 30.46 -12.00 -69.02
N LYS A 132 30.66 -11.38 -67.84
CA LYS A 132 30.89 -9.94 -67.63
C LYS A 132 29.80 -9.03 -68.20
N ARG A 133 28.53 -9.45 -68.12
CA ARG A 133 27.36 -8.65 -68.53
C ARG A 133 26.93 -7.76 -67.43
N GLN A 134 27.28 -6.48 -67.40
CA GLN A 134 27.03 -5.58 -66.27
C GLN A 134 25.52 -5.50 -65.86
N ALA A 135 24.62 -5.23 -66.81
CA ALA A 135 23.19 -5.16 -66.57
C ALA A 135 22.61 -6.45 -66.08
N ALA A 136 23.09 -7.63 -66.55
CA ALA A 136 22.64 -8.93 -66.05
C ALA A 136 23.19 -9.26 -64.65
N ILE A 137 24.33 -8.69 -64.26
CA ILE A 137 24.91 -8.81 -62.95
C ILE A 137 24.02 -8.05 -61.94
N GLU A 138 23.70 -6.79 -62.26
CA GLU A 138 22.83 -5.97 -61.38
C GLU A 138 21.43 -6.59 -61.19
N GLU A 139 20.82 -7.06 -62.29
CA GLU A 139 19.54 -7.82 -62.20
C GLU A 139 19.68 -9.10 -61.37
N GLY A 140 20.77 -9.86 -61.57
CA GLY A 140 21.05 -11.08 -60.83
C GLY A 140 21.26 -10.82 -59.33
N GLU A 141 21.92 -9.73 -58.95
CA GLU A 141 22.10 -9.33 -57.57
C GLU A 141 20.76 -9.02 -56.87
N LEU A 142 19.87 -8.28 -57.58
CA LEU A 142 18.53 -8.02 -57.08
C LEU A 142 17.68 -9.29 -56.89
N ARG A 143 17.81 -10.23 -57.85
CA ARG A 143 17.13 -11.55 -57.74
C ARG A 143 17.65 -12.39 -56.56
N VAL A 144 18.95 -12.42 -56.35
CA VAL A 144 19.55 -13.13 -55.19
C VAL A 144 19.08 -12.49 -53.91
N GLU A 145 19.02 -11.18 -53.81
CA GLU A 145 18.56 -10.49 -52.63
C GLU A 145 17.05 -10.77 -52.36
N ALA A 146 16.22 -10.70 -53.42
CA ALA A 146 14.79 -11.07 -53.27
C ALA A 146 14.61 -12.54 -52.80
N ALA A 147 15.41 -13.46 -53.34
CA ALA A 147 15.38 -14.87 -52.96
C ALA A 147 15.85 -15.08 -51.50
N ARG A 148 16.85 -14.31 -51.01
CA ARG A 148 17.28 -14.31 -49.60
C ARG A 148 16.17 -13.87 -48.68
N GLN A 149 15.46 -12.80 -49.05
CA GLN A 149 14.30 -12.33 -48.24
C GLN A 149 13.18 -13.38 -48.21
N ALA A 150 12.93 -14.10 -49.30
CA ALA A 150 11.98 -15.19 -49.36
C ALA A 150 12.38 -16.35 -48.42
N VAL A 151 13.68 -16.69 -48.35
CA VAL A 151 14.18 -17.71 -47.41
C VAL A 151 14.00 -17.24 -45.96
N ALA A 152 14.38 -16.01 -45.65
CA ALA A 152 14.24 -15.46 -44.30
C ALA A 152 12.78 -15.45 -43.85
N LYS A 153 11.84 -15.08 -44.72
CA LYS A 153 10.41 -15.15 -44.45
C LYS A 153 9.95 -16.58 -44.16
N ALA A 154 10.34 -17.55 -45.01
CA ALA A 154 9.94 -18.95 -44.82
C ALA A 154 10.54 -19.57 -43.53
N GLU A 155 11.75 -19.16 -43.14
CA GLU A 155 12.37 -19.56 -41.86
C GLU A 155 11.61 -18.99 -40.68
N GLN A 156 11.17 -17.72 -40.77
CA GLN A 156 10.35 -17.08 -39.75
C GLN A 156 8.97 -17.77 -39.64
N ASP A 157 8.29 -18.01 -40.76
CA ASP A 157 6.98 -18.67 -40.78
C ASP A 157 7.09 -20.10 -40.18
N LEU A 158 8.18 -20.81 -40.45
CA LEU A 158 8.48 -22.11 -39.85
C LEU A 158 8.74 -21.99 -38.35
N ALA A 159 9.48 -20.99 -37.90
CA ALA A 159 9.72 -20.76 -36.49
C ALA A 159 8.40 -20.49 -35.72
N TYR A 160 7.48 -19.78 -36.34
CA TYR A 160 6.16 -19.49 -35.76
C TYR A 160 5.25 -20.71 -35.65
N THR A 161 5.59 -21.86 -36.24
CA THR A 161 4.88 -23.11 -35.96
C THR A 161 5.12 -23.64 -34.56
N GLU A 162 6.15 -23.16 -33.87
CA GLU A 162 6.38 -23.44 -32.45
C GLU A 162 6.00 -22.20 -31.62
N ILE A 163 4.85 -22.27 -30.99
CA ILE A 163 4.35 -21.21 -30.11
C ILE A 163 5.05 -21.35 -28.75
N ARG A 164 5.84 -20.34 -28.40
CA ARG A 164 6.69 -20.31 -27.20
C ARG A 164 6.26 -19.23 -26.22
N ALA A 165 6.54 -19.46 -24.93
CA ALA A 165 6.39 -18.44 -23.89
C ALA A 165 7.45 -17.34 -24.08
N PRO A 166 7.09 -16.06 -24.24
CA PRO A 166 8.04 -14.97 -24.44
C PRO A 166 8.76 -14.53 -23.18
N PHE A 167 8.22 -14.83 -21.99
CA PHE A 167 8.77 -14.56 -20.68
C PHE A 167 8.34 -15.65 -19.70
N ASN A 168 8.94 -15.68 -18.50
CA ASN A 168 8.50 -16.58 -17.42
C ASN A 168 7.10 -16.20 -16.99
N ALA A 169 6.16 -17.14 -17.06
CA ALA A 169 4.75 -16.85 -16.88
C ALA A 169 4.00 -17.93 -16.11
N VAL A 170 2.88 -17.53 -15.51
CA VAL A 170 1.78 -18.40 -15.14
C VAL A 170 0.78 -18.42 -16.28
N ILE A 171 0.28 -19.59 -16.66
CA ILE A 171 -0.82 -19.72 -17.61
C ILE A 171 -2.13 -19.37 -16.88
N ASP A 172 -2.77 -18.27 -17.28
CA ASP A 172 -4.07 -17.87 -16.74
C ASP A 172 -5.21 -18.63 -17.44
N ALA A 173 -5.12 -18.71 -18.77
CA ALA A 173 -6.14 -19.40 -19.57
C ALA A 173 -5.50 -20.11 -20.77
N LYS A 174 -5.94 -21.34 -21.02
CA LYS A 174 -5.66 -22.11 -22.25
C LYS A 174 -6.87 -22.01 -23.16
N ARG A 175 -6.64 -21.69 -24.46
CA ARG A 175 -7.70 -21.49 -25.46
C ARG A 175 -7.54 -22.38 -26.69
N VAL A 176 -6.73 -23.42 -26.60
CA VAL A 176 -6.42 -24.32 -27.72
C VAL A 176 -6.43 -25.77 -27.26
N GLU A 177 -6.89 -26.64 -28.16
CA GLU A 177 -6.90 -28.08 -27.94
C GLU A 177 -6.13 -28.86 -29.01
N PHE A 178 -5.66 -30.05 -28.66
CA PHE A 178 -4.98 -30.94 -29.59
C PHE A 178 -5.87 -31.24 -30.80
N GLY A 179 -5.28 -31.19 -32.00
CA GLY A 179 -5.99 -31.45 -33.26
C GLY A 179 -6.86 -30.29 -33.77
N GLN A 180 -7.01 -29.20 -33.00
CA GLN A 180 -7.71 -28.00 -33.44
C GLN A 180 -6.95 -27.32 -34.57
N TYR A 181 -7.69 -26.69 -35.49
CA TYR A 181 -7.11 -25.81 -36.52
C TYR A 181 -7.07 -24.38 -36.01
N LEU A 182 -5.92 -23.74 -36.04
CA LEU A 182 -5.70 -22.34 -35.69
C LEU A 182 -5.60 -21.49 -36.94
N ALA A 183 -6.17 -20.31 -36.90
CA ALA A 183 -5.92 -19.24 -37.86
C ALA A 183 -4.81 -18.30 -37.32
N ALA A 184 -4.10 -17.61 -38.22
CA ALA A 184 -3.19 -16.55 -37.81
C ALA A 184 -3.96 -15.45 -37.05
N GLY A 185 -3.39 -14.97 -35.91
CA GLY A 185 -4.04 -14.04 -34.99
C GLY A 185 -5.03 -14.66 -34.00
N GLN A 186 -5.26 -15.98 -34.05
CA GLN A 186 -6.17 -16.64 -33.09
C GLN A 186 -5.50 -16.79 -31.72
N PRO A 187 -6.21 -16.39 -30.61
CA PRO A 187 -5.71 -16.55 -29.25
C PRO A 187 -5.47 -18.01 -28.88
N VAL A 188 -4.32 -18.29 -28.27
CA VAL A 188 -3.87 -19.61 -27.81
C VAL A 188 -3.87 -19.71 -26.30
N ALA A 189 -3.41 -18.65 -25.61
CA ALA A 189 -3.36 -18.59 -24.17
C ALA A 189 -3.34 -17.15 -23.65
N ARG A 190 -3.67 -16.99 -22.39
CA ARG A 190 -3.39 -15.77 -21.61
C ARG A 190 -2.28 -16.08 -20.64
N LEU A 191 -1.20 -15.32 -20.71
CA LEU A 191 -0.01 -15.46 -19.89
C LEU A 191 0.15 -14.26 -18.97
N LEU A 192 0.48 -14.51 -17.72
CA LEU A 192 0.77 -13.50 -16.69
C LEU A 192 2.22 -13.67 -16.25
N SER A 193 3.00 -12.59 -16.22
CA SER A 193 4.41 -12.67 -15.81
C SER A 193 4.57 -13.19 -14.38
N SER A 194 5.54 -14.07 -14.16
CA SER A 194 5.81 -14.71 -12.88
C SER A 194 7.07 -14.19 -12.17
N ASP A 195 7.90 -13.40 -12.84
CA ASP A 195 9.15 -12.88 -12.27
C ASP A 195 8.90 -11.79 -11.24
N THR A 196 7.87 -10.97 -11.46
CA THR A 196 7.51 -9.87 -10.58
C THR A 196 5.99 -9.68 -10.53
N ALA A 197 5.49 -9.37 -9.35
CA ALA A 197 4.12 -8.92 -9.16
C ALA A 197 4.11 -7.45 -8.73
N GLU A 198 3.15 -6.69 -9.21
CA GLU A 198 2.92 -5.29 -8.81
C GLU A 198 1.64 -5.18 -7.97
N VAL A 199 1.65 -4.25 -7.02
CA VAL A 199 0.45 -3.90 -6.27
C VAL A 199 0.24 -2.39 -6.40
N SER A 200 -0.89 -2.00 -6.98
CA SER A 200 -1.28 -0.60 -7.06
C SER A 200 -2.03 -0.22 -5.79
N LEU A 201 -1.49 0.75 -5.08
CA LEU A 201 -1.97 1.26 -3.80
C LEU A 201 -2.51 2.67 -3.99
N PRO A 202 -3.83 2.87 -4.00
CA PRO A 202 -4.43 4.20 -4.13
C PRO A 202 -4.24 4.98 -2.83
N LEU A 203 -3.43 6.04 -2.86
CA LEU A 203 -3.17 6.93 -1.72
C LEU A 203 -3.62 8.36 -2.00
N PRO A 204 -4.12 9.08 -0.98
CA PRO A 204 -4.28 10.53 -1.08
C PRO A 204 -2.96 11.21 -1.40
N PRO A 205 -2.93 12.30 -2.18
CA PRO A 205 -1.69 13.02 -2.51
C PRO A 205 -0.88 13.48 -1.28
N SER A 206 -1.58 13.80 -0.17
CA SER A 206 -0.94 14.16 1.10
C SER A 206 -0.13 13.01 1.72
N GLU A 207 -0.58 11.77 1.59
CA GLU A 207 0.13 10.60 2.08
C GLU A 207 1.22 10.15 1.09
N ALA A 208 0.92 10.19 -0.22
CA ALA A 208 1.89 9.88 -1.25
C ALA A 208 3.12 10.81 -1.20
N ALA A 209 2.93 12.09 -0.82
CA ALA A 209 4.02 13.06 -0.63
C ALA A 209 4.97 12.71 0.52
N LEU A 210 4.54 11.87 1.47
CA LEU A 210 5.37 11.38 2.57
C LEU A 210 6.28 10.22 2.15
N LEU A 211 6.08 9.64 0.97
CA LEU A 211 6.89 8.55 0.43
C LEU A 211 8.07 9.09 -0.39
N ASP A 212 9.12 8.29 -0.49
CA ASP A 212 10.29 8.58 -1.33
C ASP A 212 10.78 7.31 -2.03
N PRO A 213 10.57 7.18 -3.34
CA PRO A 213 11.06 6.03 -4.09
C PRO A 213 12.58 5.87 -4.03
N ALA A 214 13.32 6.97 -3.88
CA ALA A 214 14.79 6.95 -3.82
C ALA A 214 15.34 6.39 -2.50
N VAL A 215 14.60 6.52 -1.40
CA VAL A 215 14.98 5.98 -0.09
C VAL A 215 14.68 4.49 0.02
N GLY A 216 13.87 3.95 -0.90
CA GLY A 216 13.57 2.52 -0.97
C GLY A 216 12.97 1.98 0.31
N GLY A 217 12.04 2.74 0.91
CA GLY A 217 11.39 2.33 2.16
C GLY A 217 10.83 0.92 2.04
N GLY A 218 11.21 0.03 2.98
CA GLY A 218 10.70 -1.33 3.01
C GLY A 218 9.18 -1.33 3.08
N VAL A 219 8.56 -2.02 2.13
CA VAL A 219 7.12 -2.22 2.11
C VAL A 219 6.84 -3.65 2.57
N ARG A 220 5.87 -3.79 3.45
CA ARG A 220 5.39 -5.10 3.88
C ARG A 220 3.95 -5.27 3.42
N LEU A 221 3.77 -6.25 2.54
CA LEU A 221 2.45 -6.71 2.17
C LEU A 221 1.97 -7.77 3.14
N SER A 222 0.70 -7.79 3.44
CA SER A 222 0.08 -8.82 4.28
C SER A 222 -1.33 -9.13 3.82
N ALA A 223 -1.69 -10.41 3.93
CA ALA A 223 -3.06 -10.86 3.70
C ALA A 223 -3.38 -12.05 4.62
N ARG A 224 -4.64 -12.17 4.97
CA ARG A 224 -5.13 -13.33 5.73
C ARG A 224 -5.41 -14.48 4.78
N MET A 225 -4.73 -15.60 4.98
CA MET A 225 -4.94 -16.84 4.25
C MET A 225 -5.36 -17.92 5.24
N GLY A 226 -6.64 -18.22 5.27
CA GLY A 226 -7.21 -19.12 6.29
C GLY A 226 -7.16 -18.52 7.68
N ALA A 227 -6.49 -19.19 8.63
CA ALA A 227 -6.34 -18.75 10.01
C ALA A 227 -5.10 -17.85 10.23
N GLU A 228 -4.16 -17.83 9.28
CA GLU A 228 -2.88 -17.15 9.42
C GLU A 228 -2.79 -15.88 8.57
N VAL A 229 -1.95 -14.94 9.02
CA VAL A 229 -1.58 -13.75 8.27
C VAL A 229 -0.24 -14.03 7.59
N GLN A 230 -0.25 -14.11 6.27
CA GLN A 230 0.96 -14.23 5.47
C GLN A 230 1.53 -12.85 5.15
N GLN A 231 2.85 -12.77 5.00
CA GLN A 231 3.56 -11.52 4.72
C GLN A 231 4.54 -11.70 3.57
N TRP A 232 4.64 -10.66 2.73
CA TRP A 232 5.58 -10.62 1.62
C TRP A 232 6.35 -9.30 1.67
N PRO A 233 7.69 -9.35 1.60
CA PRO A 233 8.51 -8.16 1.43
C PRO A 233 8.28 -7.59 0.04
N ALA A 234 8.18 -6.27 -0.04
CA ALA A 234 8.01 -5.55 -1.28
C ALA A 234 8.85 -4.28 -1.29
N HIS A 235 9.00 -3.67 -2.45
CA HIS A 235 9.72 -2.42 -2.62
C HIS A 235 8.83 -1.39 -3.30
N LEU A 236 8.98 -0.13 -2.90
CA LEU A 236 8.33 0.98 -3.58
C LEU A 236 8.97 1.16 -4.95
N LEU A 237 8.21 0.87 -6.02
CA LEU A 237 8.71 0.94 -7.39
C LEU A 237 8.58 2.35 -7.97
N ARG A 238 7.38 2.93 -7.89
CA ARG A 238 7.07 4.26 -8.45
C ARG A 238 5.83 4.88 -7.80
N ILE A 239 5.78 6.19 -7.85
CA ILE A 239 4.57 6.98 -7.57
C ILE A 239 4.10 7.52 -8.92
N GLU A 240 2.86 7.24 -9.31
CA GLU A 240 2.35 7.71 -10.57
C GLU A 240 2.05 9.22 -10.51
N ALA A 241 2.42 9.93 -11.58
CA ALA A 241 2.23 11.40 -11.62
C ALA A 241 0.76 11.82 -11.86
N ARG A 242 -0.12 10.86 -12.12
CA ARG A 242 -1.53 11.11 -12.41
C ARG A 242 -2.37 10.92 -11.14
N VAL A 243 -3.19 11.91 -10.84
CA VAL A 243 -4.25 11.80 -9.83
C VAL A 243 -5.53 11.38 -10.55
N ASP A 244 -6.20 10.36 -10.05
CA ASP A 244 -7.52 9.97 -10.52
C ASP A 244 -8.53 11.07 -10.20
N GLU A 245 -9.27 11.55 -11.20
CA GLU A 245 -10.16 12.70 -11.07
C GLU A 245 -11.42 12.42 -10.24
N GLU A 246 -11.89 11.17 -10.27
CA GLU A 246 -13.09 10.74 -9.53
C GLU A 246 -12.79 10.48 -8.06
N THR A 247 -11.75 9.70 -7.79
CA THR A 247 -11.38 9.24 -6.45
C THR A 247 -10.40 10.18 -5.75
N ARG A 248 -9.73 11.07 -6.50
CA ARG A 248 -8.69 12.00 -6.02
C ARG A 248 -7.52 11.33 -5.33
N VAL A 249 -7.23 10.10 -5.70
CA VAL A 249 -6.08 9.34 -5.22
C VAL A 249 -4.98 9.28 -6.27
N MET A 250 -3.77 9.07 -5.80
CA MET A 250 -2.56 8.88 -6.59
C MET A 250 -2.12 7.42 -6.44
N PRO A 251 -2.00 6.66 -7.53
CA PRO A 251 -1.52 5.30 -7.46
C PRO A 251 -0.04 5.25 -7.06
N VAL A 252 0.25 4.49 -6.03
CA VAL A 252 1.60 4.14 -5.58
C VAL A 252 1.80 2.67 -5.90
N VAL A 253 2.80 2.35 -6.72
CA VAL A 253 3.04 0.99 -7.16
C VAL A 253 4.21 0.41 -6.40
N VAL A 254 3.98 -0.75 -5.79
CA VAL A 254 5.00 -1.55 -5.12
C VAL A 254 5.22 -2.85 -5.87
N GLU A 255 6.43 -3.39 -5.81
CA GLU A 255 6.85 -4.59 -6.52
C GLU A 255 7.25 -5.68 -5.53
N VAL A 256 6.84 -6.91 -5.81
CA VAL A 256 7.30 -8.13 -5.15
C VAL A 256 8.09 -8.95 -6.16
N ALA A 257 9.34 -9.21 -5.85
CA ALA A 257 10.20 -10.05 -6.68
C ALA A 257 9.87 -11.53 -6.45
N SER A 258 9.88 -12.31 -7.53
CA SER A 258 9.71 -13.77 -7.53
C SER A 258 8.52 -14.25 -6.67
N PRO A 259 7.29 -13.78 -6.93
CA PRO A 259 6.13 -14.01 -6.06
C PRO A 259 5.75 -15.50 -5.88
N TYR A 260 6.24 -16.36 -6.77
CA TYR A 260 5.99 -17.81 -6.77
C TYR A 260 7.15 -18.64 -6.25
N ASP A 261 8.27 -18.02 -5.84
CA ASP A 261 9.45 -18.72 -5.35
C ASP A 261 9.26 -19.15 -3.88
N ALA A 262 9.18 -20.45 -3.64
CA ALA A 262 9.01 -21.03 -2.31
C ALA A 262 10.27 -20.94 -1.43
N ASP A 263 11.44 -20.68 -2.02
CA ASP A 263 12.69 -20.49 -1.26
C ASP A 263 12.77 -19.07 -0.69
N ILE A 264 12.10 -18.10 -1.33
CA ILE A 264 12.06 -16.70 -0.92
C ILE A 264 10.84 -16.41 -0.04
N HIS A 265 9.69 -16.96 -0.39
CA HIS A 265 8.42 -16.70 0.27
C HIS A 265 7.88 -17.95 0.94
N ALA A 266 7.54 -17.89 2.22
CA ALA A 266 6.89 -18.97 2.95
C ALA A 266 5.55 -19.41 2.30
N TYR A 267 4.93 -18.49 1.57
CA TYR A 267 3.72 -18.70 0.78
C TYR A 267 3.83 -17.96 -0.54
N THR A 268 3.48 -18.60 -1.64
CA THR A 268 3.38 -17.92 -2.94
C THR A 268 2.37 -16.79 -2.88
N LEU A 269 2.62 -15.68 -3.60
CA LEU A 269 1.72 -14.53 -3.65
C LEU A 269 0.79 -14.67 -4.87
N PRO A 270 -0.48 -15.06 -4.68
CA PRO A 270 -1.40 -15.24 -5.80
C PRO A 270 -1.74 -13.90 -6.46
N LEU A 271 -1.80 -13.88 -7.78
CA LEU A 271 -2.35 -12.75 -8.53
C LEU A 271 -3.84 -12.61 -8.24
N GLY A 272 -4.33 -11.37 -8.19
CA GLY A 272 -5.70 -11.05 -7.82
C GLY A 272 -5.96 -10.99 -6.31
N LEU A 273 -4.99 -11.38 -5.47
CA LEU A 273 -5.13 -11.30 -4.02
C LEU A 273 -5.22 -9.84 -3.56
N PHE A 274 -6.19 -9.54 -2.68
CA PHE A 274 -6.29 -8.25 -2.02
C PHE A 274 -5.38 -8.24 -0.79
N VAL A 275 -4.43 -7.30 -0.76
CA VAL A 275 -3.40 -7.19 0.28
C VAL A 275 -3.45 -5.86 1.00
N ARG A 276 -3.05 -5.87 2.26
CA ARG A 276 -2.72 -4.69 3.05
C ARG A 276 -1.22 -4.41 2.90
N ALA A 277 -0.88 -3.19 2.56
CA ALA A 277 0.49 -2.70 2.48
C ALA A 277 0.79 -1.75 3.64
N GLU A 278 1.94 -1.93 4.28
CA GLU A 278 2.52 -1.00 5.23
C GLU A 278 3.79 -0.42 4.61
N LEU A 279 3.78 0.89 4.36
CA LEU A 279 4.87 1.62 3.72
C LEU A 279 5.56 2.51 4.74
N ALA A 280 6.87 2.46 4.80
CA ALA A 280 7.66 3.43 5.56
C ALA A 280 7.78 4.72 4.75
N GLY A 281 7.38 5.84 5.35
CA GLY A 281 7.53 7.18 4.76
C GLY A 281 8.94 7.73 4.93
N LYS A 282 9.13 8.98 4.48
CA LYS A 282 10.38 9.72 4.68
C LYS A 282 10.63 9.96 6.17
N PRO A 283 11.84 9.72 6.67
CA PRO A 283 12.22 10.13 8.00
C PRO A 283 12.09 11.65 8.15
N MET A 284 11.45 12.09 9.22
CA MET A 284 11.27 13.51 9.54
C MET A 284 12.03 13.82 10.81
N GLY A 285 12.97 14.76 10.74
CA GLY A 285 13.65 15.31 11.92
C GLY A 285 12.72 16.25 12.70
N SER A 286 12.98 16.37 14.00
CA SER A 286 12.25 17.28 14.90
C SER A 286 10.72 17.05 14.90
N ALA A 287 10.32 15.81 14.92
CA ALA A 287 8.93 15.38 15.03
C ALA A 287 8.72 14.55 16.30
N VAL A 288 7.46 14.41 16.72
CA VAL A 288 7.07 13.56 17.85
C VAL A 288 5.82 12.76 17.49
N ARG A 289 5.76 11.52 17.97
CA ARG A 289 4.56 10.68 17.87
C ARG A 289 3.78 10.76 19.17
N LEU A 290 2.53 11.25 19.08
CA LEU A 290 1.62 11.39 20.22
C LEU A 290 0.41 10.48 20.03
N PRO A 291 -0.24 10.01 21.11
CA PRO A 291 -1.54 9.36 21.00
C PRO A 291 -2.59 10.30 20.41
N ASN A 292 -3.54 9.80 19.63
CA ASN A 292 -4.64 10.60 19.08
C ASN A 292 -5.51 11.28 20.18
N SER A 293 -5.50 10.73 21.41
CA SER A 293 -6.20 11.31 22.55
C SER A 293 -5.62 12.68 22.99
N ALA A 294 -4.37 12.96 22.66
CA ALA A 294 -3.72 14.24 22.97
C ALA A 294 -4.18 15.38 22.06
N LEU A 295 -4.59 15.04 20.82
CA LEU A 295 -4.96 16.04 19.81
C LEU A 295 -6.40 16.49 19.98
N GLN A 296 -6.63 17.80 19.95
CA GLN A 296 -7.93 18.42 19.91
C GLN A 296 -8.45 18.53 18.48
N ALA A 297 -9.75 18.82 18.33
CA ALA A 297 -10.41 18.88 17.02
C ALA A 297 -9.90 20.00 16.08
N ASP A 298 -9.20 20.97 16.63
CA ASP A 298 -8.65 22.13 15.93
C ASP A 298 -7.13 22.07 15.73
N ASP A 299 -6.58 20.86 15.71
CA ASP A 299 -5.14 20.59 15.57
C ASP A 299 -4.30 21.32 16.62
N SER A 300 -4.76 21.32 17.88
CA SER A 300 -4.02 21.80 19.04
C SER A 300 -3.85 20.70 20.07
N VAL A 301 -2.89 20.89 20.98
CA VAL A 301 -2.67 20.03 22.14
C VAL A 301 -2.67 20.87 23.42
N PHE A 302 -2.91 20.24 24.58
CA PHE A 302 -2.70 20.88 25.87
C PHE A 302 -1.36 20.43 26.45
N VAL A 303 -0.56 21.42 26.84
CA VAL A 303 0.72 21.24 27.54
C VAL A 303 0.55 21.72 28.97
N VAL A 304 1.16 21.04 29.94
CA VAL A 304 1.14 21.46 31.34
C VAL A 304 2.37 22.31 31.62
N GLU A 305 2.14 23.61 31.92
CA GLU A 305 3.15 24.55 32.35
C GLU A 305 2.76 25.14 33.73
N ALA A 306 3.66 25.07 34.70
CA ALA A 306 3.41 25.56 36.06
C ALA A 306 2.04 25.09 36.62
N ASP A 307 1.71 23.80 36.45
CA ASP A 307 0.47 23.15 36.86
C ASP A 307 -0.82 23.74 36.24
N GLN A 308 -0.68 24.41 35.09
CA GLN A 308 -1.80 24.93 34.29
C GLN A 308 -1.78 24.37 32.87
N LEU A 309 -2.96 24.20 32.30
CA LEU A 309 -3.12 23.79 30.91
C LEU A 309 -2.88 24.98 29.99
N GLN A 310 -1.92 24.85 29.10
CA GLN A 310 -1.69 25.78 28.00
C GLN A 310 -2.05 25.11 26.68
N ARG A 311 -2.87 25.78 25.89
CA ARG A 311 -3.25 25.30 24.56
C ARG A 311 -2.21 25.75 23.54
N ARG A 312 -1.62 24.79 22.81
CA ARG A 312 -0.65 25.07 21.75
C ARG A 312 -1.13 24.51 20.42
N PRO A 313 -1.18 25.34 19.36
CA PRO A 313 -1.43 24.86 18.01
C PRO A 313 -0.23 24.03 17.54
N VAL A 314 -0.47 22.93 16.86
CA VAL A 314 0.57 22.02 16.37
C VAL A 314 0.38 21.73 14.88
N ASN A 315 1.48 21.44 14.21
CA ASN A 315 1.44 21.04 12.81
C ASN A 315 1.30 19.51 12.71
N VAL A 316 0.11 19.03 12.38
CA VAL A 316 -0.17 17.61 12.18
C VAL A 316 0.31 17.20 10.79
N VAL A 317 1.28 16.30 10.73
CA VAL A 317 1.84 15.79 9.49
C VAL A 317 1.11 14.55 8.99
N HIS A 318 0.89 13.59 9.90
CA HIS A 318 0.24 12.32 9.55
C HIS A 318 -0.50 11.74 10.75
N ARG A 319 -1.60 11.01 10.48
CA ARG A 319 -2.38 10.31 11.50
C ARG A 319 -2.27 8.79 11.26
N GLU A 320 -1.68 8.09 12.21
CA GLU A 320 -1.43 6.66 12.15
C GLU A 320 -2.36 5.91 13.11
N GLY A 321 -3.45 5.36 12.65
CA GLY A 321 -4.34 4.54 13.49
C GLY A 321 -4.66 5.21 14.83
N ASN A 322 -3.92 4.85 15.90
CA ASN A 322 -4.12 5.38 17.25
C ASN A 322 -3.12 6.48 17.66
N SER A 323 -2.24 6.92 16.76
CA SER A 323 -1.23 7.96 17.00
C SER A 323 -1.25 9.04 15.92
N VAL A 324 -0.67 10.18 16.24
CA VAL A 324 -0.49 11.32 15.34
C VAL A 324 0.97 11.76 15.37
N ILE A 325 1.51 12.05 14.19
CA ILE A 325 2.84 12.63 14.06
C ILE A 325 2.70 14.14 13.93
N VAL A 326 3.41 14.84 14.80
CA VAL A 326 3.40 16.29 14.90
C VAL A 326 4.81 16.82 14.65
N SER A 327 4.91 17.84 13.79
CA SER A 327 6.14 18.56 13.52
C SER A 327 5.94 20.05 13.82
N GLY A 328 6.53 20.55 14.89
CA GLY A 328 6.41 21.97 15.30
C GLY A 328 5.23 22.27 16.21
N GLY A 329 5.37 23.39 16.96
CA GLY A 329 4.43 23.81 17.98
C GLY A 329 4.70 23.23 19.37
N LEU A 330 5.69 22.33 19.51
CA LEU A 330 6.12 21.72 20.76
C LEU A 330 7.65 21.83 20.89
N ASP A 331 8.10 21.99 22.12
CA ASP A 331 9.51 21.99 22.50
C ASP A 331 9.87 20.67 23.18
N ASP A 332 11.17 20.34 23.13
CA ASP A 332 11.68 19.14 23.80
C ASP A 332 11.48 19.25 25.31
N GLY A 333 10.90 18.20 25.91
CA GLY A 333 10.56 18.19 27.34
C GLY A 333 9.16 18.68 27.70
N ASP A 334 8.39 19.23 26.74
CA ASP A 334 7.00 19.63 26.97
C ASP A 334 6.16 18.48 27.51
N GLN A 335 5.27 18.76 28.47
CA GLN A 335 4.39 17.76 29.07
C GLN A 335 3.02 17.81 28.42
N VAL A 336 2.81 16.98 27.39
CA VAL A 336 1.55 16.94 26.65
C VAL A 336 0.52 16.06 27.35
N VAL A 337 -0.68 16.56 27.53
CA VAL A 337 -1.82 15.84 28.13
C VAL A 337 -2.33 14.78 27.14
N VAL A 338 -2.42 13.53 27.58
CA VAL A 338 -2.83 12.39 26.74
C VAL A 338 -4.19 11.78 27.13
N ASN A 339 -4.78 12.18 28.24
CA ASN A 339 -6.13 11.78 28.62
C ASN A 339 -7.14 12.90 28.33
N ARG A 340 -8.36 12.54 27.96
CA ARG A 340 -9.45 13.51 27.79
C ARG A 340 -10.15 13.77 29.13
N LEU A 341 -10.36 15.03 29.45
CA LEU A 341 -11.30 15.47 30.47
C LEU A 341 -12.56 15.96 29.75
N GLU A 342 -13.70 15.97 30.48
CA GLU A 342 -14.98 16.46 29.93
C GLU A 342 -14.89 17.93 29.51
N VAL A 343 -14.12 18.72 30.24
CA VAL A 343 -13.87 20.14 29.94
C VAL A 343 -12.39 20.43 30.11
N MET A 344 -11.76 21.00 29.11
CA MET A 344 -10.40 21.53 29.15
C MET A 344 -10.38 22.92 28.56
N PHE A 345 -9.76 23.85 29.26
CA PHE A 345 -9.59 25.23 28.80
C PHE A 345 -8.23 25.77 29.21
N GLN A 346 -7.78 26.78 28.50
CA GLN A 346 -6.50 27.43 28.77
C GLN A 346 -6.48 28.08 30.16
N GLY A 347 -5.40 27.82 30.92
CA GLY A 347 -5.24 28.32 32.30
C GLY A 347 -5.89 27.46 33.37
N MET A 348 -6.51 26.34 33.02
CA MET A 348 -7.11 25.40 33.99
C MET A 348 -6.02 24.77 34.85
N GLN A 349 -6.17 24.85 36.18
CA GLN A 349 -5.27 24.20 37.14
C GLN A 349 -5.51 22.68 37.13
N VAL A 350 -4.44 21.92 37.11
CA VAL A 350 -4.45 20.45 37.01
C VAL A 350 -3.40 19.83 37.94
N GLU A 351 -3.66 18.62 38.35
CA GLU A 351 -2.69 17.78 39.06
C GLU A 351 -2.12 16.75 38.08
N ARG A 352 -0.80 16.76 37.89
CA ARG A 352 -0.13 15.77 37.06
C ARG A 352 -0.08 14.40 37.74
N VAL A 353 -0.41 13.37 36.97
CA VAL A 353 -0.20 11.99 37.35
C VAL A 353 0.70 11.39 36.28
N ASP A 354 1.90 10.97 36.68
CA ASP A 354 2.82 10.28 35.80
C ASP A 354 2.17 8.97 35.31
N GLY A 355 2.19 8.75 34.01
CA GLY A 355 1.53 7.62 33.36
C GLY A 355 2.43 6.41 33.18
#